data_d95bdfc381676a38e732305d98f363d7
#
_entry.id   d95bdfc381676a38e732305d98f363d7
#
_cell.length_a   1.000
_cell.length_b   1.000
_cell.length_c   1.000
_cell.angle_alpha   90.00
_cell.angle_beta   90.00
_cell.angle_gamma   90.00
#
_symmetry.space_group_name_H-M   'P 1'
#
loop_
_entity.id
_entity.type
_entity.pdbx_description
1 polymer ?
#
loop_
_entity_poly.entity_id
_entity_poly.type
_entity_poly.pdbx_seq_one_letter_code
_entity_poly.pdbx_strand_id
1 'polypeptide(L)'
;LVLSRWIETQFDKVATPLPIFAPSGGAARFVKRMLEPYEEDTHIRREHTGSREVVLDAREFPASFTVAEIWASEDRAVVVESVAVHHEPVPDAVAYRVTTPDGSVVISGDTRVCQEVEDFSRNANVLVHEAFRRAPLEPFIEHFPRITSILDYHSDTISLGGLAQRAQVQTLLLTHLGPPPNNEADEKGFS
;
A
#
# COMPACT_ATOMS: atom_id res chain seq x y z
N LEU A 1 5.79 12.62 5.44
CA LEU A 1 6.15 12.91 4.05
C LEU A 1 5.66 14.30 3.61
N VAL A 2 4.34 14.63 3.72
CA VAL A 2 3.79 15.94 3.30
C VAL A 2 4.43 17.10 4.06
N LEU A 3 4.48 17.01 5.39
CA LEU A 3 5.13 18.03 6.22
C LEU A 3 6.63 18.15 5.94
N SER A 4 7.33 17.04 5.75
CA SER A 4 8.76 17.05 5.41
C SER A 4 8.99 17.77 4.07
N ARG A 5 8.17 17.45 3.06
CA ARG A 5 8.23 18.11 1.77
C ARG A 5 7.94 19.60 1.87
N TRP A 6 6.94 19.99 2.66
CA TRP A 6 6.63 21.39 2.91
C TRP A 6 7.78 22.12 3.61
N ILE A 7 8.40 21.54 4.65
CA ILE A 7 9.54 22.13 5.38
C ILE A 7 10.71 22.34 4.43
N GLU A 8 10.99 21.39 3.53
CA GLU A 8 12.08 21.50 2.56
C GLU A 8 11.84 22.62 1.52
N THR A 9 10.58 22.83 1.13
CA THR A 9 10.21 23.71 0.01
C THR A 9 9.50 24.99 0.41
N GLN A 10 9.34 25.24 1.71
CA GLN A 10 8.53 26.35 2.24
C GLN A 10 9.00 27.76 1.80
N PHE A 11 10.26 27.89 1.40
CA PHE A 11 10.86 29.14 0.92
C PHE A 11 11.03 29.18 -0.61
N ASP A 12 10.66 28.13 -1.32
CA ASP A 12 10.77 28.10 -2.77
C ASP A 12 9.85 29.18 -3.40
N LYS A 13 10.25 29.75 -4.55
CA LYS A 13 9.45 30.76 -5.25
C LYS A 13 8.09 30.24 -5.72
N VAL A 14 8.00 28.94 -6.03
CA VAL A 14 6.78 28.27 -6.47
C VAL A 14 6.50 27.13 -5.51
N ALA A 15 5.28 27.05 -5.01
CA ALA A 15 4.84 25.90 -4.23
C ALA A 15 4.78 24.67 -5.15
N THR A 16 5.40 23.58 -4.70
CA THR A 16 5.35 22.30 -5.41
C THR A 16 4.67 21.28 -4.48
N PRO A 17 3.34 21.25 -4.45
CA PRO A 17 2.61 20.31 -3.61
C PRO A 17 2.93 18.89 -4.04
N LEU A 18 3.01 17.98 -3.06
CA LEU A 18 3.16 16.55 -3.31
C LEU A 18 1.79 15.96 -3.65
N PRO A 19 1.56 15.48 -4.89
CA PRO A 19 0.31 14.82 -5.21
C PRO A 19 0.22 13.47 -4.48
N ILE A 20 -0.92 13.23 -3.82
CA ILE A 20 -1.22 11.99 -3.11
C ILE A 20 -2.46 11.37 -3.75
N PHE A 21 -2.27 10.21 -4.35
CA PHE A 21 -3.35 9.44 -4.94
C PHE A 21 -3.89 8.44 -3.91
N ALA A 22 -5.20 8.40 -3.75
CA ALA A 22 -5.85 7.49 -2.82
C ALA A 22 -7.17 6.95 -3.42
N PRO A 23 -7.51 5.67 -3.17
CA PRO A 23 -8.84 5.19 -3.53
C PRO A 23 -9.90 6.01 -2.79
N SER A 24 -11.01 6.28 -3.49
CA SER A 24 -12.17 6.98 -2.92
C SER A 24 -12.67 6.27 -1.67
N GLY A 25 -13.22 7.01 -0.72
CA GLY A 25 -13.72 6.42 0.53
C GLY A 25 -12.85 6.75 1.75
N GLY A 26 -12.49 5.74 2.54
CA GLY A 26 -11.76 5.89 3.81
C GLY A 26 -10.37 6.51 3.64
N ALA A 27 -9.61 6.00 2.69
CA ALA A 27 -8.25 6.45 2.40
C ALA A 27 -8.22 7.90 1.92
N ALA A 28 -9.11 8.27 0.99
CA ALA A 28 -9.21 9.64 0.49
C ALA A 28 -9.61 10.63 1.61
N ARG A 29 -10.55 10.24 2.49
CA ARG A 29 -10.90 11.05 3.67
C ARG A 29 -9.71 11.24 4.60
N PHE A 30 -8.95 10.17 4.86
CA PHE A 30 -7.73 10.26 5.67
C PHE A 30 -6.73 11.23 5.05
N VAL A 31 -6.43 11.10 3.76
CA VAL A 31 -5.48 11.99 3.05
C VAL A 31 -5.92 13.46 3.17
N LYS A 32 -7.20 13.76 2.95
CA LYS A 32 -7.74 15.13 3.03
C LYS A 32 -7.62 15.75 4.43
N ARG A 33 -7.62 14.93 5.47
CA ARG A 33 -7.64 15.37 6.87
C ARG A 33 -6.33 15.15 7.61
N MET A 34 -5.34 14.53 6.98
CA MET A 34 -4.09 14.11 7.63
C MET A 34 -3.26 15.27 8.20
N LEU A 35 -3.53 16.50 7.78
CA LEU A 35 -2.86 17.71 8.29
C LEU A 35 -3.60 18.37 9.45
N GLU A 36 -4.89 18.05 9.71
CA GLU A 36 -5.67 18.63 10.81
C GLU A 36 -4.93 18.59 12.19
N PRO A 37 -4.28 17.48 12.58
CA PRO A 37 -3.55 17.43 13.85
C PRO A 37 -2.33 18.37 13.92
N TYR A 38 -1.90 18.90 12.78
CA TYR A 38 -0.71 19.75 12.66
C TYR A 38 -1.04 21.22 12.37
N GLU A 39 -2.31 21.61 12.41
CA GLU A 39 -2.75 22.98 12.08
C GLU A 39 -2.04 24.04 12.95
N GLU A 40 -1.97 23.82 14.28
CA GLU A 40 -1.32 24.74 15.19
C GLU A 40 0.18 24.85 14.92
N ASP A 41 0.89 23.72 14.75
CA ASP A 41 2.32 23.70 14.45
C ASP A 41 2.63 24.40 13.12
N THR A 42 1.86 24.12 12.09
CA THR A 42 2.05 24.74 10.77
C THR A 42 1.73 26.23 10.80
N HIS A 43 0.73 26.66 11.57
CA HIS A 43 0.41 28.06 11.76
C HIS A 43 1.53 28.81 12.47
N ILE A 44 2.03 28.29 13.60
CA ILE A 44 3.13 28.91 14.37
C ILE A 44 4.37 29.04 13.50
N ARG A 45 4.74 28.02 12.73
CA ARG A 45 5.88 28.07 11.85
C ARG A 45 5.73 29.14 10.78
N ARG A 46 4.55 29.24 10.14
CA ARG A 46 4.27 30.24 9.13
C ARG A 46 4.41 31.66 9.68
N GLU A 47 3.79 31.94 10.83
CA GLU A 47 3.89 33.25 11.50
C GLU A 47 5.35 33.59 11.88
N HIS A 48 6.11 32.61 12.36
CA HIS A 48 7.50 32.83 12.79
C HIS A 48 8.49 33.01 11.63
N THR A 49 8.30 32.23 10.56
CA THR A 49 9.29 32.16 9.46
C THR A 49 8.84 32.90 8.20
N GLY A 50 7.57 33.32 8.09
CA GLY A 50 6.99 33.85 6.87
C GLY A 50 6.87 32.82 5.75
N SER A 51 6.89 31.52 6.10
CA SER A 51 6.78 30.44 5.13
C SER A 51 5.39 30.36 4.51
N ARG A 52 5.27 29.65 3.40
CA ARG A 52 4.01 29.46 2.69
C ARG A 52 3.06 28.53 3.44
N GLU A 53 1.82 28.58 3.05
CA GLU A 53 0.83 27.58 3.46
C GLU A 53 1.21 26.20 2.96
N VAL A 54 0.98 25.16 3.80
CA VAL A 54 1.08 23.79 3.36
C VAL A 54 -0.08 23.47 2.41
N VAL A 55 0.24 22.99 1.23
CA VAL A 55 -0.75 22.63 0.22
C VAL A 55 -0.81 21.12 0.08
N LEU A 56 -2.01 20.56 0.25
CA LEU A 56 -2.29 19.15 0.06
C LEU A 56 -2.96 18.95 -1.32
N ASP A 57 -2.26 18.27 -2.24
CA ASP A 57 -2.81 17.86 -3.54
C ASP A 57 -3.35 16.41 -3.43
N ALA A 58 -4.56 16.28 -2.90
CA ALA A 58 -5.23 14.98 -2.75
C ALA A 58 -6.03 14.63 -4.00
N ARG A 59 -5.69 13.54 -4.67
CA ARG A 59 -6.32 13.05 -5.89
C ARG A 59 -6.96 11.70 -5.64
N GLU A 60 -8.27 11.61 -5.90
CA GLU A 60 -9.04 10.39 -5.70
C GLU A 60 -9.21 9.61 -7.00
N PHE A 61 -9.27 8.29 -6.87
CA PHE A 61 -9.63 7.38 -7.95
C PHE A 61 -10.57 6.28 -7.41
N PRO A 62 -11.48 5.71 -8.24
CA PRO A 62 -12.34 4.62 -7.80
C PRO A 62 -11.56 3.31 -7.67
N ALA A 63 -11.78 2.55 -6.61
CA ALA A 63 -11.36 1.15 -6.56
C ALA A 63 -12.14 0.35 -7.62
N SER A 64 -11.44 -0.34 -8.50
CA SER A 64 -12.03 -1.09 -9.63
C SER A 64 -11.29 -2.39 -9.84
N PHE A 65 -12.02 -3.48 -10.10
CA PHE A 65 -11.45 -4.76 -10.52
C PHE A 65 -10.92 -4.76 -11.97
N THR A 66 -11.13 -3.66 -12.70
CA THR A 66 -10.45 -3.41 -13.97
C THR A 66 -9.22 -2.57 -13.69
N VAL A 67 -8.06 -3.02 -14.16
CA VAL A 67 -6.80 -2.28 -14.05
C VAL A 67 -6.96 -0.88 -14.65
N ALA A 68 -6.54 0.12 -13.90
CA ALA A 68 -6.62 1.51 -14.30
C ALA A 68 -5.28 2.23 -14.05
N GLU A 69 -4.82 2.99 -15.03
CA GLU A 69 -3.72 3.93 -14.83
C GLU A 69 -4.20 5.08 -13.95
N ILE A 70 -3.50 5.33 -12.86
CA ILE A 70 -3.82 6.40 -11.91
C ILE A 70 -2.86 7.57 -12.00
N TRP A 71 -1.64 7.31 -12.51
CA TRP A 71 -0.64 8.34 -12.73
C TRP A 71 0.42 7.87 -13.72
N ALA A 72 0.99 8.83 -14.45
CA ALA A 72 2.21 8.63 -15.23
C ALA A 72 3.06 9.89 -15.21
N SER A 73 4.39 9.73 -15.36
CA SER A 73 5.30 10.85 -15.62
C SER A 73 5.02 11.46 -17.01
N GLU A 74 5.41 12.71 -17.23
CA GLU A 74 5.18 13.41 -18.51
C GLU A 74 5.78 12.68 -19.71
N ASP A 75 6.96 12.08 -19.52
CA ASP A 75 7.66 11.26 -20.51
C ASP A 75 7.17 9.81 -20.55
N ARG A 76 6.22 9.47 -19.67
CA ARG A 76 5.71 8.09 -19.47
C ARG A 76 6.78 7.06 -19.12
N ALA A 77 7.94 7.49 -18.66
CA ALA A 77 8.96 6.59 -18.17
C ALA A 77 8.54 5.87 -16.87
N VAL A 78 7.68 6.50 -16.08
CA VAL A 78 7.08 5.89 -14.89
C VAL A 78 5.57 5.88 -15.05
N VAL A 79 4.96 4.69 -14.92
CA VAL A 79 3.50 4.51 -14.95
C VAL A 79 3.06 3.82 -13.67
N VAL A 80 2.00 4.32 -13.05
CA VAL A 80 1.37 3.72 -11.87
C VAL A 80 -0.06 3.32 -12.21
N GLU A 81 -0.33 2.05 -12.02
CA GLU A 81 -1.63 1.42 -12.21
C GLU A 81 -2.18 0.92 -10.88
N SER A 82 -3.48 0.73 -10.81
CA SER A 82 -4.18 0.19 -9.65
C SER A 82 -5.24 -0.82 -10.05
N VAL A 83 -5.49 -1.80 -9.17
CA VAL A 83 -6.59 -2.75 -9.28
C VAL A 83 -7.17 -3.00 -7.89
N ALA A 84 -8.49 -3.16 -7.78
CA ALA A 84 -9.14 -3.54 -6.52
C ALA A 84 -8.73 -4.96 -6.11
N VAL A 85 -8.64 -5.17 -4.80
CA VAL A 85 -8.31 -6.46 -4.20
C VAL A 85 -9.31 -6.81 -3.10
N HIS A 86 -9.19 -8.02 -2.54
CA HIS A 86 -10.15 -8.56 -1.57
C HIS A 86 -9.62 -8.50 -0.15
N HIS A 87 -10.08 -7.51 0.61
CA HIS A 87 -9.76 -7.35 2.04
C HIS A 87 -11.02 -6.99 2.83
N GLU A 88 -12.05 -7.82 2.74
CA GLU A 88 -13.30 -7.62 3.46
C GLU A 88 -13.06 -7.59 4.99
N PRO A 89 -13.67 -6.65 5.73
CA PRO A 89 -14.77 -5.75 5.34
C PRO A 89 -14.35 -4.39 4.77
N VAL A 90 -13.09 -4.19 4.35
CA VAL A 90 -12.61 -2.93 3.76
C VAL A 90 -12.97 -2.92 2.27
N PRO A 91 -13.90 -2.05 1.81
CA PRO A 91 -14.43 -2.13 0.46
C PRO A 91 -13.50 -1.57 -0.62
N ASP A 92 -12.57 -0.68 -0.25
CA ASP A 92 -11.78 0.11 -1.20
C ASP A 92 -10.29 -0.30 -1.17
N ALA A 93 -9.99 -1.57 -0.84
CA ALA A 93 -8.64 -2.10 -0.85
C ALA A 93 -8.13 -2.22 -2.29
N VAL A 94 -6.88 -1.81 -2.54
CA VAL A 94 -6.27 -1.81 -3.87
C VAL A 94 -4.81 -2.26 -3.84
N ALA A 95 -4.39 -2.90 -4.92
CA ALA A 95 -2.98 -3.10 -5.25
C ALA A 95 -2.50 -2.01 -6.23
N TYR A 96 -1.20 -1.77 -6.21
CA TYR A 96 -0.53 -0.83 -7.11
C TYR A 96 0.55 -1.55 -7.90
N ARG A 97 0.71 -1.17 -9.17
CA ARG A 97 1.85 -1.55 -10.00
C ARG A 97 2.57 -0.29 -10.46
N VAL A 98 3.86 -0.23 -10.19
CA VAL A 98 4.76 0.80 -10.69
C VAL A 98 5.62 0.17 -11.77
N THR A 99 5.55 0.70 -12.98
CA THR A 99 6.34 0.25 -14.12
C THR A 99 7.32 1.35 -14.54
N THR A 100 8.58 0.96 -14.74
CA THR A 100 9.67 1.82 -15.21
C THR A 100 10.41 1.13 -16.34
N PRO A 101 11.34 1.80 -17.07
CA PRO A 101 12.18 1.14 -18.07
C PRO A 101 13.04 0.00 -17.51
N ASP A 102 13.38 0.05 -16.20
CA ASP A 102 14.22 -0.94 -15.53
C ASP A 102 13.44 -2.14 -15.00
N GLY A 103 12.12 -2.05 -14.94
CA GLY A 103 11.26 -3.14 -14.46
C GLY A 103 9.99 -2.68 -13.78
N SER A 104 9.31 -3.60 -13.10
CA SER A 104 8.06 -3.32 -12.42
C SER A 104 8.01 -3.88 -11.01
N VAL A 105 7.35 -3.14 -10.13
CA VAL A 105 7.05 -3.52 -8.75
C VAL A 105 5.54 -3.53 -8.55
N VAL A 106 5.03 -4.62 -7.99
CA VAL A 106 3.63 -4.70 -7.54
C VAL A 106 3.59 -4.68 -6.03
N ILE A 107 2.67 -3.91 -5.46
CA ILE A 107 2.43 -3.80 -4.01
C ILE A 107 0.97 -4.18 -3.78
N SER A 108 0.75 -5.30 -3.09
CA SER A 108 -0.61 -5.88 -2.94
C SER A 108 -1.56 -5.05 -2.08
N GLY A 109 -1.05 -4.26 -1.12
CA GLY A 109 -1.84 -3.89 0.05
C GLY A 109 -2.22 -5.12 0.88
N ASP A 110 -3.16 -4.97 1.80
CA ASP A 110 -3.72 -6.11 2.55
C ASP A 110 -4.80 -6.77 1.69
N THR A 111 -4.66 -8.08 1.45
CA THR A 111 -5.57 -8.86 0.62
C THR A 111 -5.36 -10.35 0.81
N ARG A 112 -6.40 -11.14 0.63
CA ARG A 112 -6.22 -12.58 0.43
C ARG A 112 -5.60 -12.86 -0.95
N VAL A 113 -5.03 -14.05 -1.12
CA VAL A 113 -4.62 -14.54 -2.45
C VAL A 113 -5.83 -14.54 -3.38
N CYS A 114 -5.73 -13.83 -4.49
CA CYS A 114 -6.81 -13.68 -5.47
C CYS A 114 -6.29 -13.59 -6.90
N GLN A 115 -7.18 -13.82 -7.87
CA GLN A 115 -6.84 -13.82 -9.28
C GLN A 115 -6.38 -12.44 -9.77
N GLU A 116 -6.96 -11.38 -9.21
CA GLU A 116 -6.64 -10.01 -9.57
C GLU A 116 -5.17 -9.68 -9.29
N VAL A 117 -4.67 -10.07 -8.11
CA VAL A 117 -3.25 -9.88 -7.75
C VAL A 117 -2.36 -10.78 -8.59
N GLU A 118 -2.76 -12.04 -8.85
CA GLU A 118 -2.00 -12.95 -9.69
C GLU A 118 -1.82 -12.38 -11.11
N ASP A 119 -2.90 -11.95 -11.74
CA ASP A 119 -2.87 -11.39 -13.10
C ASP A 119 -2.11 -10.05 -13.14
N PHE A 120 -2.30 -9.20 -12.13
CA PHE A 120 -1.66 -7.91 -12.01
C PHE A 120 -0.15 -8.01 -11.75
N SER A 121 0.28 -9.12 -11.15
CA SER A 121 1.69 -9.40 -10.84
C SER A 121 2.43 -10.15 -11.95
N ARG A 122 1.77 -10.50 -13.06
CA ARG A 122 2.42 -11.29 -14.12
C ARG A 122 3.71 -10.65 -14.59
N ASN A 123 4.79 -11.46 -14.55
CA ASN A 123 6.15 -11.08 -14.95
C ASN A 123 6.70 -9.83 -14.21
N ALA A 124 6.18 -9.50 -13.03
CA ALA A 124 6.73 -8.42 -12.22
C ALA A 124 8.15 -8.79 -11.74
N ASN A 125 9.05 -7.80 -11.68
CA ASN A 125 10.37 -8.01 -11.10
C ASN A 125 10.26 -8.22 -9.59
N VAL A 126 9.39 -7.44 -8.93
CA VAL A 126 9.14 -7.57 -7.49
C VAL A 126 7.65 -7.57 -7.21
N LEU A 127 7.20 -8.51 -6.38
CA LEU A 127 5.91 -8.48 -5.73
C LEU A 127 6.14 -8.26 -4.23
N VAL A 128 5.70 -7.13 -3.71
CA VAL A 128 5.63 -6.84 -2.28
C VAL A 128 4.24 -7.24 -1.81
N HIS A 129 4.14 -8.24 -0.94
CA HIS A 129 2.86 -8.80 -0.52
C HIS A 129 2.80 -9.04 0.98
N GLU A 130 1.61 -8.84 1.57
CA GLU A 130 1.34 -9.27 2.93
C GLU A 130 1.45 -10.80 3.05
N ALA A 131 1.74 -11.30 4.24
CA ALA A 131 1.85 -12.73 4.45
C ALA A 131 1.44 -13.16 5.88
N PHE A 132 0.54 -14.15 5.96
CA PHE A 132 0.10 -14.74 7.21
C PHE A 132 0.49 -16.23 7.28
N ARG A 133 1.11 -16.62 8.38
CA ARG A 133 1.35 -18.04 8.71
C ARG A 133 0.15 -18.60 9.48
N ARG A 134 -0.58 -19.50 8.86
CA ARG A 134 -1.75 -20.13 9.47
C ARG A 134 -1.40 -21.07 10.62
N ALA A 135 -0.37 -21.91 10.43
CA ALA A 135 -0.02 -22.97 11.36
C ALA A 135 0.18 -22.52 12.83
N PRO A 136 0.88 -21.40 13.14
CA PRO A 136 1.01 -20.93 14.52
C PRO A 136 -0.31 -20.48 15.15
N LEU A 137 -1.33 -20.19 14.37
CA LEU A 137 -2.63 -19.68 14.83
C LEU A 137 -3.66 -20.80 15.01
N GLU A 138 -3.50 -21.95 14.35
CA GLU A 138 -4.44 -23.06 14.42
C GLU A 138 -4.82 -23.51 15.85
N PRO A 139 -3.88 -23.63 16.81
CA PRO A 139 -4.23 -24.04 18.18
C PRO A 139 -5.16 -23.05 18.89
N PHE A 140 -5.20 -21.81 18.43
CA PHE A 140 -6.00 -20.74 19.05
C PHE A 140 -7.38 -20.57 18.43
N ILE A 141 -7.64 -21.12 17.24
CA ILE A 141 -8.90 -20.94 16.50
C ILE A 141 -10.10 -21.43 17.32
N GLU A 142 -9.99 -22.56 17.99
CA GLU A 142 -11.07 -23.12 18.82
C GLU A 142 -11.48 -22.18 19.96
N HIS A 143 -10.51 -21.51 20.58
CA HIS A 143 -10.74 -20.59 21.70
C HIS A 143 -11.08 -19.15 21.23
N PHE A 144 -10.65 -18.78 20.05
CA PHE A 144 -10.82 -17.45 19.46
C PHE A 144 -11.31 -17.53 18.01
N PRO A 145 -12.59 -17.83 17.77
CA PRO A 145 -13.14 -18.02 16.42
C PRO A 145 -12.91 -16.84 15.46
N ARG A 146 -12.72 -15.62 15.98
CA ARG A 146 -12.40 -14.42 15.17
C ARG A 146 -11.08 -14.54 14.41
N ILE A 147 -10.17 -15.40 14.85
CA ILE A 147 -8.91 -15.67 14.12
C ILE A 147 -9.21 -16.23 12.73
N THR A 148 -10.21 -17.10 12.61
CA THR A 148 -10.63 -17.62 11.30
C THR A 148 -11.03 -16.50 10.35
N SER A 149 -11.87 -15.56 10.83
CA SER A 149 -12.29 -14.42 10.01
C SER A 149 -11.10 -13.55 9.57
N ILE A 150 -10.09 -13.38 10.44
CA ILE A 150 -8.88 -12.64 10.08
C ILE A 150 -8.10 -13.38 8.98
N LEU A 151 -7.94 -14.70 9.11
CA LEU A 151 -7.25 -15.52 8.13
C LEU A 151 -7.95 -15.55 6.76
N ASP A 152 -9.27 -15.33 6.73
CA ASP A 152 -10.07 -15.41 5.50
C ASP A 152 -9.83 -14.21 4.56
N TYR A 153 -9.35 -13.07 5.08
CA TYR A 153 -9.06 -11.88 4.27
C TYR A 153 -7.58 -11.51 4.20
N HIS A 154 -6.69 -12.38 4.71
CA HIS A 154 -5.24 -12.28 4.56
C HIS A 154 -4.67 -13.46 3.76
N SER A 155 -3.45 -13.28 3.26
CA SER A 155 -2.79 -14.25 2.40
C SER A 155 -1.97 -15.26 3.19
N ASP A 156 -2.36 -16.54 3.11
CA ASP A 156 -1.53 -17.63 3.62
C ASP A 156 -0.23 -17.78 2.82
N THR A 157 0.90 -17.94 3.52
CA THR A 157 2.24 -18.00 2.92
C THR A 157 2.39 -19.07 1.86
N ILE A 158 1.77 -20.26 2.03
CA ILE A 158 1.87 -21.37 1.07
C ILE A 158 1.13 -21.02 -0.23
N SER A 159 -0.09 -20.52 -0.09
CA SER A 159 -0.92 -20.10 -1.22
C SER A 159 -0.29 -18.93 -1.98
N LEU A 160 0.33 -18.01 -1.25
CA LEU A 160 1.04 -16.85 -1.81
C LEU A 160 2.28 -17.28 -2.61
N GLY A 161 3.08 -18.22 -2.11
CA GLY A 161 4.20 -18.80 -2.86
C GLY A 161 3.74 -19.40 -4.19
N GLY A 162 2.61 -20.12 -4.18
CA GLY A 162 1.98 -20.65 -5.40
C GLY A 162 1.54 -19.56 -6.38
N LEU A 163 0.94 -18.46 -5.89
CA LEU A 163 0.57 -17.29 -6.70
C LEU A 163 1.82 -16.69 -7.36
N ALA A 164 2.86 -16.39 -6.59
CA ALA A 164 4.09 -15.78 -7.10
C ALA A 164 4.75 -16.65 -8.20
N GLN A 165 4.72 -17.97 -8.03
CA GLN A 165 5.22 -18.92 -9.04
C GLN A 165 4.39 -18.89 -10.34
N ARG A 166 3.04 -18.93 -10.24
CA ARG A 166 2.16 -18.88 -11.41
C ARG A 166 2.23 -17.55 -12.14
N ALA A 167 2.36 -16.45 -11.38
CA ALA A 167 2.55 -15.11 -11.93
C ALA A 167 3.96 -14.87 -12.50
N GLN A 168 4.89 -15.82 -12.33
CA GLN A 168 6.30 -15.71 -12.78
C GLN A 168 7.00 -14.47 -12.21
N VAL A 169 6.73 -14.15 -10.94
CA VAL A 169 7.39 -13.07 -10.24
C VAL A 169 8.86 -13.41 -9.99
N GLN A 170 9.77 -12.49 -10.23
CA GLN A 170 11.21 -12.73 -10.04
C GLN A 170 11.61 -12.72 -8.56
N THR A 171 11.01 -11.79 -7.78
CA THR A 171 11.27 -11.65 -6.34
C THR A 171 9.96 -11.43 -5.60
N LEU A 172 9.65 -12.30 -4.63
CA LEU A 172 8.59 -12.09 -3.67
C LEU A 172 9.18 -11.49 -2.39
N LEU A 173 8.76 -10.27 -2.04
CA LEU A 173 9.10 -9.60 -0.80
C LEU A 173 7.90 -9.62 0.14
N LEU A 174 8.07 -10.18 1.32
CA LEU A 174 7.00 -10.28 2.30
C LEU A 174 6.97 -9.05 3.21
N THR A 175 5.78 -8.57 3.50
CA THR A 175 5.50 -7.46 4.43
C THR A 175 4.29 -7.79 5.29
N HIS A 176 3.91 -6.93 6.23
CA HIS A 176 2.72 -7.11 7.07
C HIS A 176 2.60 -8.54 7.62
N LEU A 177 3.71 -9.03 8.22
CA LEU A 177 3.82 -10.43 8.64
C LEU A 177 2.89 -10.76 9.80
N GLY A 178 2.05 -11.77 9.64
CA GLY A 178 1.11 -12.24 10.66
C GLY A 178 1.22 -13.74 10.96
N PRO A 179 1.31 -14.15 12.24
CA PRO A 179 1.68 -13.32 13.38
C PRO A 179 3.09 -12.76 13.24
N PRO A 180 3.38 -11.57 13.82
CA PRO A 180 4.71 -10.99 13.70
C PRO A 180 5.76 -11.95 14.28
N PRO A 181 6.91 -12.15 13.59
CA PRO A 181 7.96 -13.02 14.08
C PRO A 181 8.59 -12.45 15.36
N ASN A 182 8.83 -13.30 16.37
CA ASN A 182 9.43 -12.93 17.63
C ASN A 182 10.90 -13.41 17.75
N ASN A 183 11.35 -14.25 16.82
CA ASN A 183 12.69 -14.83 16.79
C ASN A 183 13.02 -15.36 15.40
N GLU A 184 14.29 -15.76 15.18
CA GLU A 184 14.77 -16.28 13.90
C GLU A 184 14.01 -17.53 13.39
N ALA A 185 13.48 -18.37 14.28
CA ALA A 185 12.72 -19.55 13.87
C ALA A 185 11.37 -19.14 13.30
N ASP A 186 10.75 -18.09 13.85
CA ASP A 186 9.52 -17.51 13.31
C ASP A 186 9.78 -16.85 11.95
N GLU A 187 10.89 -16.10 11.80
CA GLU A 187 11.28 -15.49 10.54
C GLU A 187 11.50 -16.54 9.43
N LYS A 188 12.23 -17.62 9.74
CA LYS A 188 12.43 -18.75 8.82
C LYS A 188 11.15 -19.43 8.39
N GLY A 189 10.08 -19.29 9.16
CA GLY A 189 8.79 -19.83 8.80
C GLY A 189 8.07 -19.06 7.68
N PHE A 190 8.59 -17.90 7.28
CA PHE A 190 8.08 -17.12 6.13
C PHE A 190 8.90 -17.32 4.85
N SER A 191 10.00 -18.09 4.91
CA SER A 191 10.91 -18.36 3.77
C SER A 191 10.62 -19.69 3.09
#